data_531ae2bc0027ed46555c02fe87c7484f
#
_entry.id   531ae2bc0027ed46555c02fe87c7484f
#
_cell.length_a   1.000
_cell.length_b   1.000
_cell.length_c   1.000
_cell.angle_alpha   90.00
_cell.angle_beta   90.00
_cell.angle_gamma   90.00
#
_symmetry.space_group_name_H-M   'P 1'
#
loop_
_entity.id
_entity.type
_entity.pdbx_description
1 polymer ?
#
loop_
_entity_poly.entity_id
_entity_poly.type
_entity_poly.pdbx_seq_one_letter_code
_entity_poly.pdbx_strand_id
1 'polypeptide(L)'
;TVALVSDAGTPAISDPGFLVVRECVRNGIEVQCLPGATAFVPALVSSGLPNDRFCFEGFLPRKKGRMTRLTSLQEETRTMIFYESPYRLVKTLTQFAEYFGAERQVSVCREISKIHEESVRGTLTEVIAHFQANEPRGEIVIVLGGKENS
;
A
#
# COMPACT_ATOMS: atom_id res chain seq x y z
N THR A 1 -5.45 -32.71 0.55
CA THR A 1 -4.82 -31.45 0.94
C THR A 1 -4.47 -30.67 -0.31
N VAL A 2 -4.79 -29.37 -0.34
CA VAL A 2 -4.47 -28.44 -1.44
C VAL A 2 -3.64 -27.32 -0.86
N ALA A 3 -2.61 -26.87 -1.58
CA ALA A 3 -1.80 -25.72 -1.19
C ALA A 3 -2.04 -24.56 -2.17
N LEU A 4 -2.30 -23.37 -1.64
CA LEU A 4 -2.32 -22.12 -2.38
C LEU A 4 -0.98 -21.40 -2.14
N VAL A 5 -0.27 -21.09 -3.21
CA VAL A 5 1.04 -20.43 -3.14
C VAL A 5 1.03 -19.15 -3.98
N SER A 6 1.92 -18.23 -3.65
CA SER A 6 2.17 -16.98 -4.37
C SER A 6 3.65 -16.90 -4.76
N ASP A 7 3.99 -16.07 -5.70
CA ASP A 7 5.38 -15.84 -6.13
C ASP A 7 6.24 -15.23 -5.01
N ALA A 8 5.62 -14.38 -4.17
CA ALA A 8 6.27 -13.77 -3.02
C ALA A 8 5.25 -13.38 -1.95
N GLY A 9 5.62 -13.55 -0.68
CA GLY A 9 4.81 -13.15 0.46
C GLY A 9 3.58 -14.02 0.71
N THR A 10 2.69 -13.53 1.58
CA THR A 10 1.47 -14.21 1.97
C THR A 10 0.44 -14.21 0.83
N PRO A 11 -0.07 -15.38 0.39
CA PRO A 11 -1.11 -15.45 -0.63
C PRO A 11 -2.38 -14.70 -0.22
N ALA A 12 -3.19 -14.31 -1.20
CA ALA A 12 -4.48 -13.62 -1.08
C ALA A 12 -4.40 -12.15 -0.60
N ILE A 13 -3.24 -11.64 -0.22
CA ILE A 13 -3.05 -10.21 0.07
C ILE A 13 -2.61 -9.49 -1.20
N SER A 14 -3.53 -8.80 -1.86
CA SER A 14 -3.39 -8.24 -3.22
C SER A 14 -3.03 -9.30 -4.28
N ASP A 15 -3.33 -10.54 -3.99
CA ASP A 15 -3.11 -11.73 -4.82
C ASP A 15 -4.41 -12.53 -4.92
N PRO A 16 -4.57 -13.41 -5.93
CA PRO A 16 -5.68 -14.35 -5.98
C PRO A 16 -5.71 -15.27 -4.76
N GLY A 17 -6.91 -15.64 -4.31
CA GLY A 17 -7.06 -16.59 -3.19
C GLY A 17 -8.35 -16.41 -2.39
N PHE A 18 -8.87 -15.22 -2.31
CA PHE A 18 -10.06 -14.90 -1.52
C PHE A 18 -11.25 -15.82 -1.84
N LEU A 19 -11.55 -16.04 -3.13
CA LEU A 19 -12.70 -16.86 -3.54
C LEU A 19 -12.56 -18.33 -3.09
N VAL A 20 -11.35 -18.89 -3.19
CA VAL A 20 -11.07 -20.26 -2.76
C VAL A 20 -11.23 -20.38 -1.24
N VAL A 21 -10.62 -19.47 -0.49
CA VAL A 21 -10.74 -19.46 0.97
C VAL A 21 -12.19 -19.30 1.41
N ARG A 22 -12.92 -18.38 0.78
CA ARG A 22 -14.35 -18.17 1.06
C ARG A 22 -15.17 -19.43 0.85
N GLU A 23 -14.96 -20.14 -0.28
CA GLU A 23 -15.70 -21.37 -0.57
C GLU A 23 -15.31 -22.51 0.38
N CYS A 24 -14.04 -22.61 0.77
CA CYS A 24 -13.63 -23.56 1.80
C CYS A 24 -14.36 -23.33 3.12
N VAL A 25 -14.36 -22.10 3.59
CA VAL A 25 -15.06 -21.71 4.85
C VAL A 25 -16.56 -22.00 4.78
N ARG A 26 -17.22 -21.67 3.64
CA ARG A 26 -18.65 -21.95 3.44
C ARG A 26 -19.01 -23.44 3.47
N ASN A 27 -18.07 -24.29 3.06
CA ASN A 27 -18.25 -25.74 3.02
C ASN A 27 -17.65 -26.46 4.22
N GLY A 28 -17.26 -25.76 5.28
CA GLY A 28 -16.70 -26.35 6.47
C GLY A 28 -15.32 -27.00 6.26
N ILE A 29 -14.61 -26.64 5.19
CA ILE A 29 -13.26 -27.12 4.91
C ILE A 29 -12.26 -26.28 5.71
N GLU A 30 -11.41 -26.95 6.45
CA GLU A 30 -10.37 -26.28 7.25
C GLU A 30 -9.41 -25.50 6.34
N VAL A 31 -9.12 -24.27 6.72
CA VAL A 31 -8.16 -23.40 6.05
C VAL A 31 -7.05 -23.02 7.02
N GLN A 32 -5.82 -23.33 6.65
CA GLN A 32 -4.63 -22.96 7.39
C GLN A 32 -3.86 -21.87 6.63
N CYS A 33 -3.61 -20.72 7.27
CA CYS A 33 -2.69 -19.72 6.77
C CYS A 33 -1.39 -19.77 7.58
N LEU A 34 -0.29 -20.05 6.92
CA LEU A 34 1.02 -20.05 7.57
C LEU A 34 1.50 -18.59 7.73
N PRO A 35 2.04 -18.20 8.91
CA PRO A 35 2.69 -16.91 9.07
C PRO A 35 3.81 -16.71 8.05
N GLY A 36 3.83 -15.56 7.40
CA GLY A 36 4.80 -15.29 6.35
C GLY A 36 4.99 -13.81 6.10
N ALA A 37 5.92 -13.48 5.21
CA ALA A 37 6.24 -12.11 4.84
C ALA A 37 5.05 -11.41 4.17
N THR A 38 4.86 -10.14 4.53
CA THR A 38 3.87 -9.25 3.92
C THR A 38 4.49 -7.86 3.79
N ALA A 39 4.67 -7.35 2.58
CA ALA A 39 5.44 -6.13 2.33
C ALA A 39 4.90 -4.90 3.06
N PHE A 40 3.58 -4.77 3.22
CA PHE A 40 2.99 -3.61 3.86
C PHE A 40 3.31 -3.49 5.37
N VAL A 41 3.57 -4.59 6.08
CA VAL A 41 3.87 -4.56 7.52
C VAL A 41 5.22 -3.87 7.79
N PRO A 42 6.35 -4.30 7.22
CA PRO A 42 7.62 -3.59 7.42
C PRO A 42 7.59 -2.15 6.88
N ALA A 43 6.87 -1.89 5.78
CA ALA A 43 6.69 -0.52 5.28
C ALA A 43 5.99 0.38 6.31
N LEU A 44 4.90 -0.10 6.89
CA LEU A 44 4.16 0.62 7.94
C LEU A 44 5.03 0.86 9.17
N VAL A 45 5.68 -0.19 9.67
CA VAL A 45 6.53 -0.09 10.89
C VAL A 45 7.67 0.89 10.70
N SER A 46 8.30 0.91 9.51
CA SER A 46 9.43 1.80 9.21
C SER A 46 9.03 3.19 8.74
N SER A 47 7.74 3.46 8.53
CA SER A 47 7.27 4.74 8.00
C SER A 47 7.45 5.92 8.95
N GLY A 48 7.41 5.66 10.26
CA GLY A 48 7.35 6.70 11.29
C GLY A 48 5.97 7.35 11.45
N LEU A 49 4.95 6.83 10.75
CA LEU A 49 3.56 7.28 10.87
C LEU A 49 2.80 6.45 11.91
N PRO A 50 1.69 6.96 12.48
CA PRO A 50 0.86 6.21 13.42
C PRO A 50 0.46 4.83 12.86
N ASN A 51 0.69 3.77 13.62
CA ASN A 51 0.48 2.40 13.17
C ASN A 51 -0.42 1.56 14.07
N ASP A 52 -1.01 2.17 15.09
CA ASP A 52 -2.00 1.56 15.99
C ASP A 52 -3.32 1.24 15.28
N ARG A 53 -3.70 2.09 14.32
CA ARG A 53 -4.88 1.92 13.46
C ARG A 53 -4.52 2.35 12.04
N PHE A 54 -4.79 1.49 11.07
CA PHE A 54 -4.47 1.74 9.66
C PHE A 54 -5.49 1.11 8.73
N CYS A 55 -5.49 1.57 7.49
CA CYS A 55 -6.26 0.98 6.39
C CYS A 55 -5.32 0.43 5.33
N PHE A 56 -5.49 -0.82 4.97
CA PHE A 56 -4.82 -1.38 3.79
C PHE A 56 -5.72 -1.21 2.57
N GLU A 57 -5.31 -0.34 1.66
CA GLU A 57 -6.03 0.00 0.43
C GLU A 57 -5.55 -0.80 -0.79
N GLY A 58 -4.34 -1.36 -0.73
CA GLY A 58 -3.74 -2.12 -1.83
C GLY A 58 -3.56 -1.27 -3.08
N PHE A 59 -3.83 -1.85 -4.25
CA PHE A 59 -3.77 -1.12 -5.52
C PHE A 59 -5.06 -0.33 -5.76
N LEU A 60 -4.93 0.97 -5.99
CA LEU A 60 -6.05 1.79 -6.45
C LEU A 60 -6.53 1.36 -7.84
N PRO A 61 -7.83 1.53 -8.13
CA PRO A 61 -8.33 1.32 -9.49
C PRO A 61 -7.52 2.13 -10.52
N ARG A 62 -7.24 1.54 -11.69
CA ARG A 62 -6.43 2.22 -12.72
C ARG A 62 -7.17 3.39 -13.38
N LYS A 63 -8.47 3.25 -13.61
CA LYS A 63 -9.33 4.24 -14.28
C LYS A 63 -10.70 4.34 -13.59
N LYS A 64 -11.63 3.45 -13.93
CA LYS A 64 -13.00 3.47 -13.39
C LYS A 64 -12.98 3.27 -11.88
N GLY A 65 -13.62 4.18 -11.15
CA GLY A 65 -13.70 4.14 -9.69
C GLY A 65 -12.52 4.77 -8.94
N ARG A 66 -11.45 5.18 -9.65
CA ARG A 66 -10.26 5.77 -9.01
C ARG A 66 -10.57 7.09 -8.29
N MET A 67 -11.24 8.01 -8.98
CA MET A 67 -11.63 9.31 -8.38
C MET A 67 -12.60 9.13 -7.22
N THR A 68 -13.57 8.24 -7.36
CA THR A 68 -14.53 7.91 -6.28
C THR A 68 -13.79 7.38 -5.05
N ARG A 69 -12.80 6.49 -5.26
CA ARG A 69 -12.00 5.96 -4.15
C ARG A 69 -11.16 7.04 -3.48
N LEU A 70 -10.46 7.86 -4.24
CA LEU A 70 -9.67 8.97 -3.70
C LEU A 70 -10.55 9.96 -2.91
N THR A 71 -11.71 10.31 -3.44
CA THR A 71 -12.68 11.17 -2.74
C THR A 71 -13.15 10.54 -1.43
N SER A 72 -13.45 9.24 -1.42
CA SER A 72 -13.91 8.54 -0.21
C SER A 72 -12.86 8.49 0.91
N LEU A 73 -11.59 8.64 0.57
CA LEU A 73 -10.47 8.59 1.51
C LEU A 73 -10.06 9.98 2.04
N GLN A 74 -10.66 11.08 1.56
CA GLN A 74 -10.26 12.43 1.96
C GLN A 74 -10.42 12.68 3.47
N GLU A 75 -11.43 12.08 4.09
CA GLU A 75 -11.72 12.22 5.52
C GLU A 75 -11.13 11.10 6.38
N GLU A 76 -10.34 10.19 5.79
CA GLU A 76 -9.72 9.09 6.53
C GLU A 76 -8.66 9.62 7.49
N THR A 77 -8.83 9.33 8.77
CA THR A 77 -7.93 9.77 9.86
C THR A 77 -6.84 8.76 10.17
N ARG A 78 -7.02 7.50 9.75
CA ARG A 78 -6.03 6.44 9.96
C ARG A 78 -4.94 6.50 8.90
N THR A 79 -3.77 6.00 9.22
CA THR A 79 -2.71 5.77 8.22
C THR A 79 -3.22 4.84 7.13
N MET A 80 -2.97 5.18 5.87
CA MET A 80 -3.41 4.43 4.69
C MET A 80 -2.21 3.80 3.98
N ILE A 81 -2.37 2.56 3.52
CA ILE A 81 -1.29 1.82 2.88
C ILE A 81 -1.73 1.40 1.48
N PHE A 82 -0.91 1.74 0.48
CA PHE A 82 -1.16 1.43 -0.92
C PHE A 82 0.01 0.64 -1.51
N TYR A 83 -0.30 -0.24 -2.45
CA TYR A 83 0.66 -0.79 -3.38
C TYR A 83 0.60 0.00 -4.68
N GLU A 84 1.74 0.23 -5.31
CA GLU A 84 1.79 0.95 -6.58
C GLU A 84 2.90 0.42 -7.49
N SER A 85 2.67 0.58 -8.79
CA SER A 85 3.67 0.34 -9.82
C SER A 85 4.68 1.50 -9.88
N PRO A 86 5.97 1.25 -10.09
CA PRO A 86 6.96 2.31 -10.27
C PRO A 86 6.61 3.27 -11.41
N TYR A 87 5.98 2.77 -12.47
CA TYR A 87 5.57 3.58 -13.63
C TYR A 87 4.43 4.57 -13.32
N ARG A 88 3.71 4.38 -12.21
CA ARG A 88 2.59 5.24 -11.80
C ARG A 88 2.84 5.99 -10.51
N LEU A 89 3.94 5.74 -9.84
CA LEU A 89 4.20 6.30 -8.51
C LEU A 89 4.05 7.83 -8.48
N VAL A 90 4.79 8.54 -9.34
CA VAL A 90 4.78 10.01 -9.37
C VAL A 90 3.37 10.53 -9.64
N LYS A 91 2.65 9.94 -10.60
CA LYS A 91 1.27 10.31 -10.92
C LYS A 91 0.35 10.10 -9.71
N THR A 92 0.47 8.97 -9.04
CA THR A 92 -0.34 8.63 -7.86
C THR A 92 -0.05 9.58 -6.69
N LEU A 93 1.22 9.86 -6.40
CA LEU A 93 1.61 10.83 -5.36
C LEU A 93 1.11 12.24 -5.68
N THR A 94 1.16 12.66 -6.94
CA THR A 94 0.61 13.95 -7.39
C THR A 94 -0.90 14.02 -7.14
N GLN A 95 -1.64 12.97 -7.48
CA GLN A 95 -3.07 12.88 -7.17
C GLN A 95 -3.32 12.89 -5.65
N PHE A 96 -2.49 12.24 -4.86
CA PHE A 96 -2.59 12.31 -3.40
C PHE A 96 -2.41 13.74 -2.89
N ALA A 97 -1.46 14.49 -3.45
CA ALA A 97 -1.29 15.91 -3.10
C ALA A 97 -2.52 16.76 -3.42
N GLU A 98 -3.19 16.48 -4.55
CA GLU A 98 -4.42 17.17 -4.95
C GLU A 98 -5.61 16.85 -4.03
N TYR A 99 -5.78 15.57 -3.66
CA TYR A 99 -6.93 15.10 -2.85
C TYR A 99 -6.73 15.26 -1.35
N PHE A 100 -5.51 15.08 -0.84
CA PHE A 100 -5.22 15.01 0.60
C PHE A 100 -4.38 16.18 1.13
N GLY A 101 -3.86 17.01 0.23
CA GLY A 101 -2.99 18.15 0.57
C GLY A 101 -1.51 17.85 0.39
N ALA A 102 -0.78 18.79 -0.18
CA ALA A 102 0.64 18.65 -0.55
C ALA A 102 1.58 18.44 0.66
N GLU A 103 1.17 18.91 1.84
CA GLU A 103 1.93 18.82 3.09
C GLU A 103 1.67 17.52 3.86
N ARG A 104 0.78 16.64 3.35
CA ARG A 104 0.49 15.35 3.98
C ARG A 104 1.76 14.50 4.05
N GLN A 105 2.02 13.93 5.22
CA GLN A 105 3.18 13.09 5.45
C GLN A 105 3.03 11.74 4.73
N VAL A 106 4.09 11.29 4.09
CA VAL A 106 4.13 10.06 3.32
C VAL A 106 5.49 9.36 3.49
N SER A 107 5.48 8.04 3.46
CA SER A 107 6.66 7.20 3.33
C SER A 107 6.49 6.31 2.11
N VAL A 108 7.44 6.32 1.21
CA VAL A 108 7.49 5.43 0.06
C VAL A 108 8.65 4.46 0.26
N CYS A 109 8.31 3.17 0.41
CA CYS A 109 9.27 2.09 0.54
C CYS A 109 9.35 1.34 -0.79
N ARG A 110 10.55 1.11 -1.27
CA ARG A 110 10.77 0.37 -2.51
C ARG A 110 11.74 -0.77 -2.27
N GLU A 111 11.53 -1.90 -2.94
CA GLU A 111 12.39 -3.08 -2.90
C GLU A 111 12.68 -3.60 -1.47
N ILE A 112 11.65 -3.64 -0.62
CA ILE A 112 11.74 -4.10 0.78
C ILE A 112 12.37 -5.49 0.85
N SER A 113 13.34 -5.67 1.75
CA SER A 113 14.13 -6.88 1.95
C SER A 113 15.05 -7.28 0.80
N LYS A 114 15.26 -6.38 -0.17
CA LYS A 114 16.16 -6.59 -1.31
C LYS A 114 17.39 -5.68 -1.23
N ILE A 115 18.39 -5.93 -2.09
CA ILE A 115 19.67 -5.20 -2.09
C ILE A 115 19.49 -3.69 -2.29
N HIS A 116 18.50 -3.30 -3.08
CA HIS A 116 18.21 -1.89 -3.38
C HIS A 116 17.02 -1.33 -2.60
N GLU A 117 16.81 -1.84 -1.39
CA GLU A 117 15.79 -1.29 -0.49
C GLU A 117 16.04 0.20 -0.23
N GLU A 118 14.99 0.98 -0.36
CA GLU A 118 15.01 2.42 -0.11
C GLU A 118 13.70 2.86 0.54
N SER A 119 13.79 3.78 1.50
CA SER A 119 12.62 4.43 2.10
C SER A 119 12.81 5.94 2.03
N VAL A 120 11.88 6.61 1.34
CA VAL A 120 11.84 8.08 1.19
C VAL A 120 10.66 8.61 1.97
N ARG A 121 10.92 9.51 2.92
CA ARG A 121 9.92 10.06 3.85
C ARG A 121 9.90 11.58 3.77
N GLY A 122 8.76 12.17 4.03
CA GLY A 122 8.55 13.62 4.07
C GLY A 122 7.13 13.99 3.70
N THR A 123 6.94 15.24 3.30
CA THR A 123 5.69 15.70 2.71
C THR A 123 5.50 15.11 1.31
N LEU A 124 4.27 15.07 0.82
CA LEU A 124 4.01 14.67 -0.56
C LEU A 124 4.82 15.52 -1.56
N THR A 125 4.94 16.83 -1.31
CA THR A 125 5.76 17.73 -2.13
C THR A 125 7.21 17.27 -2.22
N GLU A 126 7.84 16.97 -1.09
CA GLU A 126 9.24 16.55 -1.01
C GLU A 126 9.47 15.19 -1.68
N VAL A 127 8.60 14.23 -1.41
CA VAL A 127 8.72 12.87 -1.95
C VAL A 127 8.44 12.83 -3.45
N ILE A 128 7.48 13.62 -3.95
CA ILE A 128 7.25 13.80 -5.40
C ILE A 128 8.51 14.34 -6.07
N ALA A 129 9.12 15.39 -5.51
CA ALA A 129 10.34 15.98 -6.07
C ALA A 129 11.49 14.97 -6.12
N HIS A 130 11.64 14.13 -5.09
CA HIS A 130 12.65 13.06 -5.07
C HIS A 130 12.46 12.08 -6.23
N PHE A 131 11.25 11.57 -6.45
CA PHE A 131 10.99 10.58 -7.50
C PHE A 131 10.85 11.17 -8.90
N GLN A 132 10.64 12.48 -9.04
CA GLN A 132 10.79 13.18 -10.31
C GLN A 132 12.26 13.28 -10.74
N ALA A 133 13.17 13.45 -9.79
CA ALA A 133 14.61 13.51 -10.02
C ALA A 133 15.27 12.11 -10.12
N ASN A 134 14.67 11.11 -9.47
CA ASN A 134 15.19 9.74 -9.39
C ASN A 134 14.09 8.76 -9.82
N GLU A 135 14.16 8.26 -11.04
CA GLU A 135 13.15 7.35 -11.59
C GLU A 135 12.96 6.11 -10.71
N PRO A 136 11.75 5.88 -10.18
CA PRO A 136 11.49 4.75 -9.30
C PRO A 136 11.51 3.42 -10.05
N ARG A 137 12.04 2.37 -9.42
CA ARG A 137 12.09 1.00 -9.94
C ARG A 137 11.71 0.01 -8.86
N GLY A 138 11.23 -1.16 -9.28
CA GLY A 138 10.92 -2.28 -8.40
C GLY A 138 9.53 -2.20 -7.76
N GLU A 139 9.35 -2.93 -6.69
CA GLU A 139 8.09 -3.03 -5.95
C GLU A 139 7.98 -1.91 -4.93
N ILE A 140 6.80 -1.29 -4.86
CA ILE A 140 6.60 -0.07 -4.08
C ILE A 140 5.41 -0.22 -3.13
N VAL A 141 5.63 0.21 -1.88
CA VAL A 141 4.58 0.41 -0.87
C VAL A 141 4.56 1.89 -0.50
N ILE A 142 3.38 2.50 -0.54
CA ILE A 142 3.15 3.87 -0.10
C ILE A 142 2.41 3.83 1.24
N VAL A 143 2.96 4.48 2.26
CA VAL A 143 2.31 4.68 3.55
C VAL A 143 2.00 6.16 3.68
N LEU A 144 0.72 6.52 3.69
CA LEU A 144 0.24 7.90 3.73
C LEU A 144 -0.42 8.20 5.07
N GLY A 145 -0.03 9.29 5.70
CA GLY A 145 -0.65 9.74 6.93
C GLY A 145 -2.14 10.04 6.77
N GLY A 146 -2.92 9.75 7.80
CA GLY A 146 -4.32 10.11 7.85
C GLY A 146 -4.55 11.62 7.93
N LYS A 147 -5.81 12.06 7.81
CA LYS A 147 -6.19 13.44 8.04
C LYS A 147 -5.96 13.80 9.51
N GLU A 148 -5.19 14.85 9.77
CA GLU A 148 -5.06 15.36 11.13
C GLU A 148 -6.37 16.03 11.57
N ASN A 149 -6.80 15.72 12.78
CA ASN A 149 -7.91 16.46 13.41
C ASN A 149 -7.37 17.82 13.83
N SER A 150 -7.95 18.87 13.30
CA SER A 150 -7.69 20.25 13.69
C SER A 150 -8.10 20.48 15.13
#